data_c974ccaea02ae331c57105a61255a7d5
#
_entry.id   c974ccaea02ae331c57105a61255a7d5
#
_cell.length_a   1.000
_cell.length_b   1.000
_cell.length_c   1.000
_cell.angle_alpha   90.00
_cell.angle_beta   90.00
_cell.angle_gamma   90.00
#
_symmetry.space_group_name_H-M   'P 1'
#
loop_
_entity.id
_entity.type
_entity.pdbx_description
1 polymer ?
#
loop_
_entity_poly.entity_id
_entity_poly.type
_entity_poly.pdbx_seq_one_letter_code
_entity_poly.pdbx_strand_id
1 'polypeptide(L)'
;NKLNFVVFLLRMTAYSIPSRKHDSVTEELAEWEVAVVDLFLNAVQSVGLPKSLGQIYGLLFCRDQPLAMDEVMKLLGISKGSASQGLRSLRQLWAISSVYAPGDRKERFLAEIRLRKLVAGFLKEQADPHMEKGIARLDHLRKLLSAEEGEESKKRGIRREEILSGWHRQISRLLPWVKMIVGKSDRLAKKSSE
;
A
#
# COMPACT_ATOMS: atom_id res chain seq x y z
N ASN A 1 -10.72 -3.86 -2.41
CA ASN A 1 -10.36 -3.81 -3.83
C ASN A 1 -8.99 -4.43 -4.11
N LYS A 2 -8.86 -5.71 -3.74
CA LYS A 2 -7.59 -6.48 -3.84
C LYS A 2 -7.25 -6.87 -5.29
N LEU A 3 -8.24 -6.97 -6.16
CA LEU A 3 -8.06 -7.20 -7.60
C LEU A 3 -7.32 -6.00 -8.24
N ASN A 4 -7.55 -4.80 -7.75
CA ASN A 4 -6.90 -3.58 -8.25
C ASN A 4 -5.40 -3.53 -7.92
N PHE A 5 -4.92 -4.17 -6.84
CA PHE A 5 -3.48 -4.20 -6.52
C PHE A 5 -2.70 -5.13 -7.46
N VAL A 6 -3.28 -6.26 -7.86
CA VAL A 6 -2.67 -7.16 -8.87
C VAL A 6 -2.72 -6.50 -10.25
N VAL A 7 -3.84 -5.85 -10.59
CA VAL A 7 -3.98 -5.03 -11.81
C VAL A 7 -3.00 -3.85 -11.80
N PHE A 8 -2.72 -3.28 -10.65
CA PHE A 8 -1.70 -2.26 -10.44
C PHE A 8 -0.29 -2.73 -10.81
N LEU A 9 0.12 -3.91 -10.31
CA LEU A 9 1.44 -4.48 -10.64
C LEU A 9 1.57 -4.78 -12.14
N LEU A 10 0.49 -5.23 -12.80
CA LEU A 10 0.45 -5.48 -14.24
C LEU A 10 0.43 -4.18 -15.08
N ARG A 11 -0.17 -3.09 -14.57
CA ARG A 11 -0.19 -1.78 -15.25
C ARG A 11 1.13 -1.01 -15.15
N MET A 12 1.96 -1.27 -14.14
CA MET A 12 3.30 -0.67 -14.04
C MET A 12 4.21 -1.01 -15.24
N THR A 13 3.94 -2.12 -15.95
CA THR A 13 4.74 -2.57 -17.11
C THR A 13 4.33 -1.95 -18.44
N ALA A 14 3.21 -1.21 -18.51
CA ALA A 14 2.62 -0.71 -19.76
C ALA A 14 2.55 0.83 -19.88
N TYR A 15 3.28 1.57 -19.03
CA TYR A 15 3.18 3.03 -19.00
C TYR A 15 4.09 3.70 -20.04
N SER A 16 3.51 4.53 -20.92
CA SER A 16 4.22 5.38 -21.88
C SER A 16 4.42 6.78 -21.29
N ILE A 17 5.66 7.25 -21.23
CA ILE A 17 6.07 8.51 -20.60
C ILE A 17 5.74 9.71 -21.50
N PRO A 18 4.93 10.70 -21.08
CA PRO A 18 4.77 11.96 -21.82
C PRO A 18 5.96 12.88 -21.58
N SER A 19 6.56 13.38 -22.66
CA SER A 19 7.68 14.30 -22.64
C SER A 19 7.21 15.74 -22.36
N ARG A 20 7.71 16.37 -21.30
CA ARG A 20 7.63 17.82 -21.05
C ARG A 20 9.02 18.38 -20.86
N LYS A 21 9.34 19.41 -21.66
CA LYS A 21 10.57 20.20 -21.50
C LYS A 21 10.45 21.17 -20.32
N HIS A 22 11.48 21.26 -19.53
CA HIS A 22 11.62 22.36 -18.56
C HIS A 22 13.09 22.75 -18.37
N ASP A 23 13.36 24.05 -18.53
CA ASP A 23 14.63 24.69 -18.23
C ASP A 23 14.44 25.57 -16.99
N SER A 24 15.16 25.30 -15.91
CA SER A 24 15.68 26.29 -14.93
C SER A 24 16.26 25.61 -13.69
N VAL A 25 17.40 26.12 -13.23
CA VAL A 25 18.18 25.60 -12.09
C VAL A 25 17.56 26.10 -10.78
N THR A 26 16.61 25.34 -10.28
CA THR A 26 16.18 25.30 -8.87
C THR A 26 16.29 23.83 -8.44
N GLU A 27 16.30 23.52 -7.15
CA GLU A 27 16.22 22.13 -6.66
C GLU A 27 14.88 21.48 -7.08
N GLU A 28 14.68 21.37 -8.38
CA GLU A 28 13.50 20.82 -9.03
C GLU A 28 13.77 19.34 -9.34
N LEU A 29 12.69 18.57 -9.40
CA LEU A 29 12.76 17.18 -9.79
C LEU A 29 13.21 17.09 -11.26
N ALA A 30 14.13 16.19 -11.56
CA ALA A 30 14.46 15.86 -12.94
C ALA A 30 13.23 15.25 -13.65
N GLU A 31 13.17 15.36 -14.98
CA GLU A 31 12.02 14.86 -15.76
C GLU A 31 11.70 13.40 -15.47
N TRP A 32 12.73 12.55 -15.33
CA TRP A 32 12.55 11.14 -15.01
C TRP A 32 12.01 10.93 -13.58
N GLU A 33 12.38 11.79 -12.61
CA GLU A 33 11.84 11.74 -11.25
C GLU A 33 10.34 12.11 -11.24
N VAL A 34 9.96 13.14 -12.01
CA VAL A 34 8.56 13.51 -12.20
C VAL A 34 7.77 12.35 -12.78
N ALA A 35 8.31 11.68 -13.82
CA ALA A 35 7.67 10.51 -14.42
C ALA A 35 7.49 9.36 -13.43
N VAL A 36 8.46 9.10 -12.56
CA VAL A 36 8.37 8.10 -11.49
C VAL A 36 7.33 8.50 -10.43
N VAL A 37 7.31 9.77 -10.02
CA VAL A 37 6.30 10.30 -9.09
C VAL A 37 4.90 10.12 -9.67
N ASP A 38 4.68 10.45 -10.94
CA ASP A 38 3.41 10.29 -11.63
C ASP A 38 3.01 8.81 -11.76
N LEU A 39 3.97 7.92 -12.02
CA LEU A 39 3.72 6.48 -12.03
C LEU A 39 3.13 6.02 -10.70
N PHE A 40 3.77 6.34 -9.57
CA PHE A 40 3.31 5.95 -8.24
C PHE A 40 2.01 6.66 -7.85
N LEU A 41 1.82 7.93 -8.25
CA LEU A 41 0.59 8.67 -8.03
C LEU A 41 -0.61 7.96 -8.69
N ASN A 42 -0.49 7.62 -9.98
CA ASN A 42 -1.53 6.90 -10.71
C ASN A 42 -1.79 5.51 -10.12
N ALA A 43 -0.72 4.88 -9.69
CA ALA A 43 -0.73 3.59 -9.05
C ALA A 43 -1.57 3.56 -7.77
N VAL A 44 -1.29 4.44 -6.81
CA VAL A 44 -2.04 4.49 -5.53
C VAL A 44 -3.49 4.91 -5.76
N GLN A 45 -3.76 5.78 -6.74
CA GLN A 45 -5.12 6.18 -7.09
C GLN A 45 -5.97 5.01 -7.62
N SER A 46 -5.37 4.11 -8.41
CA SER A 46 -6.08 2.94 -8.94
C SER A 46 -6.57 1.98 -7.84
N VAL A 47 -5.96 2.02 -6.67
CA VAL A 47 -6.36 1.24 -5.48
C VAL A 47 -7.13 2.06 -4.44
N GLY A 48 -7.48 3.32 -4.76
CA GLY A 48 -8.27 4.20 -3.89
C GLY A 48 -7.48 4.79 -2.71
N LEU A 49 -6.15 4.86 -2.81
CA LEU A 49 -5.31 5.48 -1.80
C LEU A 49 -5.11 6.99 -2.09
N PRO A 50 -4.82 7.81 -1.07
CA PRO A 50 -4.56 9.23 -1.25
C PRO A 50 -3.38 9.52 -2.18
N LYS A 51 -3.52 10.54 -3.05
CA LYS A 51 -2.48 10.98 -4.00
C LYS A 51 -1.12 11.25 -3.34
N SER A 52 -1.14 11.86 -2.17
CA SER A 52 0.08 12.20 -1.41
C SER A 52 0.95 10.97 -1.10
N LEU A 53 0.37 9.78 -0.95
CA LEU A 53 1.14 8.55 -0.74
C LEU A 53 2.01 8.22 -1.96
N GLY A 54 1.42 8.29 -3.16
CA GLY A 54 2.14 8.03 -4.41
C GLY A 54 3.21 9.08 -4.68
N GLN A 55 2.89 10.36 -4.47
CA GLN A 55 3.84 11.45 -4.66
C GLN A 55 5.05 11.31 -3.72
N ILE A 56 4.81 11.12 -2.40
CA ILE A 56 5.88 11.00 -1.40
C ILE A 56 6.71 9.75 -1.65
N TYR A 57 6.06 8.59 -1.88
CA TYR A 57 6.79 7.37 -2.13
C TYR A 57 7.60 7.45 -3.43
N GLY A 58 7.02 7.98 -4.52
CA GLY A 58 7.71 8.17 -5.79
C GLY A 58 8.95 9.06 -5.67
N LEU A 59 8.84 10.17 -4.93
CA LEU A 59 9.98 11.05 -4.65
C LEU A 59 11.08 10.30 -3.88
N LEU A 60 10.72 9.66 -2.76
CA LEU A 60 11.69 8.93 -1.92
C LEU A 60 12.32 7.75 -2.66
N PHE A 61 11.58 7.12 -3.57
CA PHE A 61 12.09 6.02 -4.41
C PHE A 61 13.19 6.49 -5.36
N CYS A 62 13.14 7.74 -5.84
CA CYS A 62 14.16 8.33 -6.72
C CYS A 62 15.42 8.78 -5.97
N ARG A 63 15.42 8.78 -4.63
CA ARG A 63 16.51 9.32 -3.83
C ARG A 63 17.28 8.23 -3.10
N ASP A 64 18.60 8.22 -3.28
CA ASP A 64 19.51 7.34 -2.54
C ASP A 64 19.74 7.83 -1.10
N GLN A 65 19.57 9.13 -0.88
CA GLN A 65 19.75 9.75 0.44
C GLN A 65 18.41 9.99 1.13
N PRO A 66 18.33 9.76 2.45
CA PRO A 66 17.12 10.00 3.20
C PRO A 66 16.72 11.50 3.18
N LEU A 67 15.44 11.79 2.94
CA LEU A 67 14.90 13.16 2.94
C LEU A 67 14.15 13.46 4.23
N ALA A 68 14.30 14.69 4.75
CA ALA A 68 13.49 15.21 5.83
C ALA A 68 12.11 15.66 5.32
N MET A 69 11.11 15.79 6.22
CA MET A 69 9.75 16.16 5.83
C MET A 69 9.69 17.54 5.14
N ASP A 70 10.49 18.50 5.55
CA ASP A 70 10.56 19.84 4.94
C ASP A 70 11.10 19.78 3.50
N GLU A 71 12.08 18.92 3.24
CA GLU A 71 12.61 18.68 1.88
C GLU A 71 11.54 18.03 0.99
N VAL A 72 10.81 17.05 1.50
CA VAL A 72 9.68 16.41 0.80
C VAL A 72 8.59 17.43 0.46
N MET A 73 8.22 18.29 1.44
CA MET A 73 7.24 19.34 1.22
C MET A 73 7.67 20.33 0.13
N LYS A 74 8.92 20.76 0.16
CA LYS A 74 9.49 21.71 -0.81
C LYS A 74 9.49 21.13 -2.23
N LEU A 75 10.01 19.91 -2.39
CA LEU A 75 10.15 19.25 -3.70
C LEU A 75 8.81 18.89 -4.35
N LEU A 76 7.81 18.51 -3.55
CA LEU A 76 6.48 18.12 -4.05
C LEU A 76 5.45 19.25 -4.05
N GLY A 77 5.74 20.40 -3.45
CA GLY A 77 4.78 21.49 -3.30
C GLY A 77 3.55 21.13 -2.47
N ILE A 78 3.67 20.21 -1.51
CA ILE A 78 2.56 19.72 -0.69
C ILE A 78 2.54 20.37 0.70
N SER A 79 1.34 20.47 1.30
CA SER A 79 1.16 21.02 2.63
C SER A 79 1.79 20.14 3.72
N LYS A 80 2.15 20.75 4.87
CA LYS A 80 2.66 20.05 6.06
C LYS A 80 1.71 18.95 6.53
N GLY A 81 0.40 19.17 6.48
CA GLY A 81 -0.61 18.18 6.83
C GLY A 81 -0.55 16.97 5.92
N SER A 82 -0.51 17.19 4.59
CA SER A 82 -0.41 16.13 3.59
C SER A 82 0.89 15.34 3.73
N ALA A 83 2.02 16.03 3.93
CA ALA A 83 3.32 15.39 4.12
C ALA A 83 3.35 14.52 5.38
N SER A 84 2.93 15.08 6.53
CA SER A 84 2.90 14.35 7.80
C SER A 84 1.99 13.14 7.76
N GLN A 85 0.78 13.26 7.22
CA GLN A 85 -0.16 12.15 7.10
C GLN A 85 0.36 11.10 6.12
N GLY A 86 0.89 11.51 4.96
CA GLY A 86 1.43 10.61 3.96
C GLY A 86 2.62 9.81 4.46
N LEU A 87 3.61 10.47 5.10
CA LEU A 87 4.77 9.82 5.71
C LEU A 87 4.37 8.83 6.81
N ARG A 88 3.40 9.20 7.67
CA ARG A 88 2.87 8.31 8.70
C ARG A 88 2.24 7.06 8.09
N SER A 89 1.38 7.24 7.08
CA SER A 89 0.70 6.13 6.41
C SER A 89 1.68 5.21 5.67
N LEU A 90 2.67 5.78 4.96
CA LEU A 90 3.70 4.99 4.28
C LEU A 90 4.56 4.19 5.26
N ARG A 91 4.87 4.74 6.44
CA ARG A 91 5.58 4.03 7.51
C ARG A 91 4.75 2.88 8.07
N GLN A 92 3.44 3.09 8.30
CA GLN A 92 2.52 2.02 8.71
C GLN A 92 2.45 0.89 7.66
N LEU A 93 2.50 1.22 6.38
CA LEU A 93 2.54 0.25 5.28
C LEU A 93 3.93 -0.37 5.05
N TRP A 94 4.93 -0.03 5.88
CA TRP A 94 6.32 -0.48 5.75
C TRP A 94 6.97 -0.08 4.41
N ALA A 95 6.37 0.89 3.74
CA ALA A 95 6.86 1.40 2.45
C ALA A 95 8.04 2.36 2.59
N ILE A 96 8.22 2.94 3.77
CA ILE A 96 9.36 3.79 4.11
C ILE A 96 9.90 3.45 5.51
N SER A 97 11.18 3.75 5.73
CA SER A 97 11.83 3.68 7.04
C SER A 97 12.27 5.06 7.51
N SER A 98 12.31 5.25 8.84
CA SER A 98 12.86 6.46 9.45
C SER A 98 14.33 6.24 9.79
N VAL A 99 15.16 7.23 9.47
CA VAL A 99 16.60 7.25 9.76
C VAL A 99 16.91 8.52 10.54
N TYR A 100 17.72 8.39 11.57
CA TYR A 100 18.26 9.50 12.36
C TYR A 100 19.76 9.59 12.13
N ALA A 101 20.23 10.73 11.64
CA ALA A 101 21.66 10.98 11.53
C ALA A 101 22.23 11.44 12.88
N PRO A 102 23.42 10.98 13.30
CA PRO A 102 24.08 11.48 14.50
C PRO A 102 24.27 13.01 14.41
N GLY A 103 23.77 13.74 15.42
CA GLY A 103 23.84 15.22 15.46
C GLY A 103 22.70 15.95 14.71
N ASP A 104 21.87 15.27 13.95
CA ASP A 104 20.68 15.86 13.33
C ASP A 104 19.43 15.50 14.17
N ARG A 105 18.64 16.51 14.55
CA ARG A 105 17.37 16.29 15.28
C ARG A 105 16.21 15.99 14.36
N LYS A 106 16.41 16.07 13.04
CA LYS A 106 15.35 15.82 12.05
C LYS A 106 15.23 14.34 11.73
N GLU A 107 13.99 13.86 11.77
CA GLU A 107 13.64 12.56 11.22
C GLU A 107 13.75 12.60 9.69
N ARG A 108 14.47 11.67 9.11
CA ARG A 108 14.64 11.51 7.66
C ARG A 108 14.02 10.21 7.20
N PHE A 109 13.55 10.17 5.97
CA PHE A 109 12.78 9.06 5.43
C PHE A 109 13.47 8.49 4.19
N LEU A 110 13.48 7.17 4.09
CA LEU A 110 14.03 6.41 2.98
C LEU A 110 13.00 5.40 2.47
N ALA A 111 12.84 5.28 1.15
CA ALA A 111 11.93 4.30 0.56
C ALA A 111 12.42 2.87 0.73
N GLU A 112 11.52 1.93 1.00
CA GLU A 112 11.77 0.50 0.86
C GLU A 112 11.60 0.14 -0.63
N ILE A 113 12.69 -0.21 -1.29
CA ILE A 113 12.71 -0.52 -2.73
C ILE A 113 12.43 -1.99 -3.05
N ARG A 114 12.44 -2.86 -2.03
CA ARG A 114 12.18 -4.29 -2.21
C ARG A 114 10.67 -4.54 -2.31
N LEU A 115 10.16 -4.75 -3.53
CA LEU A 115 8.75 -4.96 -3.83
C LEU A 115 8.06 -5.95 -2.87
N ARG A 116 8.77 -7.00 -2.48
CA ARG A 116 8.25 -8.03 -1.58
C ARG A 116 7.99 -7.53 -0.17
N LYS A 117 8.87 -6.66 0.36
CA LYS A 117 8.65 -6.03 1.67
C LYS A 117 7.46 -5.08 1.61
N LEU A 118 7.31 -4.33 0.51
CA LEU A 118 6.13 -3.47 0.28
C LEU A 118 4.84 -4.29 0.29
N VAL A 119 4.82 -5.40 -0.47
CA VAL A 119 3.64 -6.27 -0.54
C VAL A 119 3.37 -6.95 0.81
N ALA A 120 4.42 -7.42 1.50
CA ALA A 120 4.28 -8.03 2.82
C ALA A 120 3.73 -7.05 3.87
N GLY A 121 4.25 -5.82 3.89
CA GLY A 121 3.76 -4.74 4.76
C GLY A 121 2.30 -4.39 4.48
N PHE A 122 1.95 -4.21 3.22
CA PHE A 122 0.57 -3.94 2.81
C PHE A 122 -0.38 -5.07 3.21
N LEU A 123 -0.01 -6.33 2.99
CA LEU A 123 -0.83 -7.48 3.37
C LEU A 123 -1.02 -7.57 4.89
N LYS A 124 0.04 -7.34 5.65
CA LYS A 124 -0.02 -7.38 7.12
C LYS A 124 -0.95 -6.30 7.68
N GLU A 125 -0.79 -5.06 7.23
CA GLU A 125 -1.56 -3.92 7.76
C GLU A 125 -3.01 -3.89 7.27
N GLN A 126 -3.26 -4.30 6.02
CA GLN A 126 -4.57 -4.17 5.41
C GLN A 126 -5.39 -5.47 5.42
N ALA A 127 -4.74 -6.64 5.28
CA ALA A 127 -5.48 -7.89 5.12
C ALA A 127 -5.80 -8.58 6.45
N ASP A 128 -4.83 -8.69 7.36
CA ASP A 128 -4.98 -9.46 8.59
C ASP A 128 -6.06 -8.90 9.53
N PRO A 129 -6.10 -7.60 9.86
CA PRO A 129 -7.14 -7.05 10.73
C PRO A 129 -8.55 -7.16 10.15
N HIS A 130 -8.66 -7.08 8.81
CA HIS A 130 -9.95 -7.21 8.14
C HIS A 130 -10.47 -8.66 8.13
N MET A 131 -9.57 -9.64 8.06
CA MET A 131 -9.93 -11.05 8.11
C MET A 131 -10.45 -11.46 9.49
N GLU A 132 -9.79 -11.05 10.57
CA GLU A 132 -10.25 -11.32 11.95
C GLU A 132 -11.59 -10.67 12.24
N LYS A 133 -11.75 -9.38 11.90
CA LYS A 133 -13.02 -8.66 12.02
C LYS A 133 -14.12 -9.27 11.16
N GLY A 134 -13.77 -9.88 10.02
CA GLY A 134 -14.69 -10.58 9.13
C GLY A 134 -15.38 -11.75 9.81
N ILE A 135 -14.65 -12.56 10.57
CA ILE A 135 -15.20 -13.70 11.34
C ILE A 135 -16.23 -13.19 12.36
N ALA A 136 -15.84 -12.22 13.19
CA ALA A 136 -16.73 -11.66 14.19
C ALA A 136 -18.03 -11.08 13.60
N ARG A 137 -17.94 -10.46 12.42
CA ARG A 137 -19.13 -9.95 11.71
C ARG A 137 -20.03 -11.06 11.16
N LEU A 138 -19.46 -12.14 10.66
CA LEU A 138 -20.23 -13.32 10.23
C LEU A 138 -20.94 -13.99 11.41
N ASP A 139 -20.27 -14.11 12.56
CA ASP A 139 -20.89 -14.66 13.77
C ASP A 139 -22.01 -13.75 14.30
N HIS A 140 -21.82 -12.44 14.23
CA HIS A 140 -22.90 -11.49 14.56
C HIS A 140 -24.10 -11.63 13.60
N LEU A 141 -23.84 -11.75 12.30
CA LEU A 141 -24.88 -11.97 11.28
C LEU A 141 -25.68 -13.27 11.58
N ARG A 142 -25.01 -14.36 11.95
CA ARG A 142 -25.67 -15.62 12.33
C ARG A 142 -26.60 -15.45 13.53
N LYS A 143 -26.16 -14.70 14.55
CA LYS A 143 -27.00 -14.38 15.71
C LYS A 143 -28.25 -13.60 15.32
N LEU A 144 -28.11 -12.58 14.47
CA LEU A 144 -29.27 -11.82 13.96
C LEU A 144 -30.23 -12.71 13.18
N LEU A 145 -29.71 -13.59 12.30
CA LEU A 145 -30.53 -14.51 11.53
C LEU A 145 -31.25 -15.57 12.40
N SER A 146 -30.64 -15.97 13.53
CA SER A 146 -31.30 -16.90 14.46
C SER A 146 -32.48 -16.26 15.18
N ALA A 147 -32.43 -14.94 15.40
CA ALA A 147 -33.49 -14.16 16.05
C ALA A 147 -34.53 -13.61 15.05
N GLU A 148 -34.35 -13.80 13.76
CA GLU A 148 -35.26 -13.32 12.71
C GLU A 148 -36.55 -14.18 12.72
N GLU A 149 -37.71 -13.52 12.85
CA GLU A 149 -39.03 -14.18 12.91
C GLU A 149 -39.65 -14.40 11.52
N GLY A 150 -39.28 -13.57 10.53
CA GLY A 150 -39.81 -13.66 9.18
C GLY A 150 -39.20 -14.82 8.39
N GLU A 151 -39.94 -15.90 8.16
CA GLU A 151 -39.47 -17.13 7.49
C GLU A 151 -38.78 -16.85 6.12
N GLU A 152 -39.36 -16.00 5.26
CA GLU A 152 -38.78 -15.69 3.96
C GLU A 152 -37.53 -14.81 4.06
N SER A 153 -37.50 -13.88 5.02
CA SER A 153 -36.35 -13.06 5.34
C SER A 153 -35.21 -13.91 5.84
N LYS A 154 -35.49 -14.79 6.79
CA LYS A 154 -34.54 -15.74 7.38
C LYS A 154 -33.92 -16.66 6.34
N LYS A 155 -34.73 -17.30 5.49
CA LYS A 155 -34.26 -18.17 4.41
C LYS A 155 -33.32 -17.44 3.43
N ARG A 156 -33.67 -16.20 3.04
CA ARG A 156 -32.78 -15.38 2.19
C ARG A 156 -31.47 -15.03 2.91
N GLY A 157 -31.56 -14.65 4.19
CA GLY A 157 -30.42 -14.29 5.01
C GLY A 157 -29.43 -15.44 5.16
N ILE A 158 -29.90 -16.65 5.47
CA ILE A 158 -29.08 -17.86 5.60
C ILE A 158 -28.33 -18.15 4.30
N ARG A 159 -29.00 -18.14 3.15
CA ARG A 159 -28.33 -18.34 1.85
C ARG A 159 -27.24 -17.30 1.58
N ARG A 160 -27.46 -16.05 1.95
CA ARG A 160 -26.43 -14.98 1.78
C ARG A 160 -25.29 -15.13 2.76
N GLU A 161 -25.56 -15.52 3.99
CA GLU A 161 -24.51 -15.82 4.99
C GLU A 161 -23.62 -16.97 4.54
N GLU A 162 -24.18 -18.04 4.01
CA GLU A 162 -23.41 -19.19 3.47
C GLU A 162 -22.46 -18.76 2.34
N ILE A 163 -22.90 -17.90 1.43
CA ILE A 163 -22.07 -17.34 0.35
C ILE A 163 -20.92 -16.52 0.96
N LEU A 164 -21.23 -15.61 1.90
CA LEU A 164 -20.22 -14.75 2.55
C LEU A 164 -19.20 -15.56 3.35
N SER A 165 -19.66 -16.57 4.08
CA SER A 165 -18.80 -17.52 4.80
C SER A 165 -17.93 -18.34 3.83
N GLY A 166 -18.48 -18.73 2.68
CA GLY A 166 -17.74 -19.39 1.61
C GLY A 166 -16.61 -18.51 1.08
N TRP A 167 -16.90 -17.25 0.76
CA TRP A 167 -15.88 -16.28 0.30
C TRP A 167 -14.81 -16.04 1.35
N HIS A 168 -15.23 -15.87 2.61
CA HIS A 168 -14.26 -15.68 3.70
C HIS A 168 -13.30 -16.87 3.82
N ARG A 169 -13.79 -18.11 3.79
CA ARG A 169 -12.98 -19.33 3.82
C ARG A 169 -12.01 -19.41 2.62
N GLN A 170 -12.48 -19.08 1.40
CA GLN A 170 -11.62 -19.08 0.22
C GLN A 170 -10.49 -18.07 0.34
N ILE A 171 -10.79 -16.84 0.76
CA ILE A 171 -9.78 -15.79 0.95
C ILE A 171 -8.79 -16.20 2.05
N SER A 172 -9.28 -16.76 3.18
CA SER A 172 -8.43 -17.22 4.29
C SER A 172 -7.46 -18.33 3.86
N ARG A 173 -7.87 -19.20 2.93
CA ARG A 173 -6.99 -20.26 2.37
C ARG A 173 -5.94 -19.71 1.40
N LEU A 174 -6.29 -18.68 0.63
CA LEU A 174 -5.37 -18.08 -0.35
C LEU A 174 -4.34 -17.15 0.29
N LEU A 175 -4.71 -16.46 1.36
CA LEU A 175 -3.86 -15.45 2.01
C LEU A 175 -2.50 -16.00 2.48
N PRO A 176 -2.40 -17.18 3.12
CA PRO A 176 -1.11 -17.78 3.49
C PRO A 176 -0.21 -18.08 2.31
N TRP A 177 -0.80 -18.53 1.18
CA TRP A 177 -0.06 -18.79 -0.07
C TRP A 177 0.55 -17.50 -0.65
N VAL A 178 -0.25 -16.42 -0.68
CA VAL A 178 0.24 -15.10 -1.10
C VAL A 178 1.37 -14.63 -0.18
N LYS A 179 1.21 -14.77 1.15
CA LYS A 179 2.25 -14.45 2.13
C LYS A 179 3.51 -15.30 1.95
N MET A 180 3.35 -16.60 1.65
CA MET A 180 4.46 -17.52 1.42
C MET A 180 5.24 -17.19 0.15
N ILE A 181 4.55 -16.91 -0.97
CA ILE A 181 5.20 -16.49 -2.24
C ILE A 181 5.99 -15.20 -2.01
N VAL A 182 5.39 -14.23 -1.32
CA VAL A 182 6.04 -12.98 -0.96
C VAL A 182 7.20 -13.21 0.03
N GLY A 183 7.09 -14.16 0.98
CA GLY A 183 8.10 -14.47 2.01
C GLY A 183 9.27 -15.37 1.57
N LYS A 184 9.04 -16.31 0.64
CA LYS A 184 10.04 -17.35 0.28
C LYS A 184 11.27 -16.82 -0.49
N SER A 185 11.11 -15.74 -1.23
CA SER A 185 12.17 -15.15 -2.07
C SER A 185 13.28 -14.41 -1.26
N ASP A 186 13.10 -14.11 0.07
CA ASP A 186 14.15 -13.48 0.89
C ASP A 186 15.34 -14.42 1.16
N ARG A 187 15.10 -15.72 1.16
CA ARG A 187 16.16 -16.70 1.37
C ARG A 187 17.08 -16.90 0.15
N LEU A 188 16.55 -16.68 -1.05
CA LEU A 188 17.30 -16.82 -2.30
C LEU A 188 18.17 -15.59 -2.60
N ALA A 189 17.69 -14.39 -2.27
CA ALA A 189 18.45 -13.15 -2.47
C ALA A 189 19.66 -13.05 -1.52
N LYS A 190 19.59 -13.64 -0.31
CA LYS A 190 20.70 -13.65 0.66
C LYS A 190 21.85 -14.59 0.25
N LYS A 191 21.54 -15.61 -0.56
CA LYS A 191 22.53 -16.61 -1.05
C LYS A 191 23.32 -16.15 -2.28
N SER A 192 22.91 -15.04 -2.93
CA SER A 192 23.57 -14.48 -4.13
C SER A 192 24.44 -13.26 -3.81
N SER A 193 24.57 -12.90 -2.51
CA SER A 193 25.37 -11.76 -2.03
C SER A 193 26.52 -12.19 -1.13
N GLU A 194 26.76 -13.50 -0.97
CA GLU A 194 27.96 -14.12 -0.40
C GLU A 194 28.78 -14.78 -1.53
#